data_f32575d6dce988f97b5afd795b9de661
#
_entry.id   f32575d6dce988f97b5afd795b9de661
#
_cell.length_a   1.000
_cell.length_b   1.000
_cell.length_c   1.000
_cell.angle_alpha   90.00
_cell.angle_beta   90.00
_cell.angle_gamma   90.00
#
_symmetry.space_group_name_H-M   'P 1'
#
loop_
_entity.id
_entity.type
_entity.pdbx_description
1 polymer ?
#
loop_
_entity_poly.entity_id
_entity_poly.type
_entity_poly.pdbx_seq_one_letter_code
_entity_poly.pdbx_strand_id
1 'polypeptide(L)'
;MKLKDIAGLIKGSVEGDNELEIKGIGKIESAGSDEITFISNPKYEKYFNSTSAGAVILSDEFDIKTGREDISVIRVPDPYNSFLILLEYFEKEKESNLAGISENVHTGKNTIFGENVFVADFVNFGDDCKIGNGTKIYSNTTIEKNCEIGSGCKIYPNVTIYRNCIIGNNVIIHSGTVIGSDGFGFARQDDGTYKKIPQTGRVVIEDDVEIGSNCSIDRATLGETKICKGVKLDNQIQVAHNVIIGENTVIAAQVGIAGSTKIGKRCMIGGQSGIVGHIEICDDVIIGAAVGVSKSIEKPGLYTGYRIKPHREDLKTEISIRNIPKLEDRIRALENKISE
;
A
#
# COMPACT_ATOMS: atom_id res chain seq x y z
N MET A 1 -20.82 -19.25 -10.83
CA MET A 1 -20.48 -20.25 -9.80
C MET A 1 -21.74 -20.61 -9.00
N LYS A 2 -21.98 -21.89 -8.66
CA LYS A 2 -23.18 -22.24 -7.86
C LYS A 2 -22.98 -21.85 -6.40
N LEU A 3 -24.08 -21.50 -5.72
CA LEU A 3 -24.04 -21.01 -4.33
C LEU A 3 -23.41 -22.04 -3.36
N LYS A 4 -23.66 -23.32 -3.55
CA LYS A 4 -23.05 -24.41 -2.79
C LYS A 4 -21.52 -24.45 -2.92
N ASP A 5 -20.99 -24.13 -4.11
CA ASP A 5 -19.56 -24.15 -4.37
C ASP A 5 -18.90 -22.93 -3.70
N ILE A 6 -19.60 -21.80 -3.69
CA ILE A 6 -19.21 -20.60 -2.94
C ILE A 6 -19.16 -20.91 -1.45
N ALA A 7 -20.22 -21.51 -0.90
CA ALA A 7 -20.27 -21.89 0.50
C ALA A 7 -19.14 -22.86 0.88
N GLY A 8 -18.83 -23.83 0.02
CA GLY A 8 -17.68 -24.71 0.20
C GLY A 8 -16.35 -23.97 0.26
N LEU A 9 -16.14 -22.98 -0.62
CA LEU A 9 -14.92 -22.16 -0.68
C LEU A 9 -14.72 -21.36 0.61
N ILE A 10 -15.78 -20.75 1.15
CA ILE A 10 -15.73 -19.90 2.35
C ILE A 10 -16.07 -20.65 3.65
N LYS A 11 -16.24 -21.97 3.59
CA LYS A 11 -16.57 -22.85 4.71
C LYS A 11 -17.87 -22.44 5.44
N GLY A 12 -18.86 -22.01 4.66
CA GLY A 12 -20.17 -21.62 5.14
C GLY A 12 -21.26 -22.68 4.91
N SER A 13 -22.44 -22.46 5.52
CA SER A 13 -23.65 -23.26 5.29
C SER A 13 -24.68 -22.43 4.53
N VAL A 14 -25.37 -23.06 3.56
CA VAL A 14 -26.39 -22.40 2.74
C VAL A 14 -27.79 -22.60 3.35
N GLU A 15 -28.51 -21.50 3.49
CA GLU A 15 -29.95 -21.45 3.73
C GLU A 15 -30.63 -20.91 2.46
N GLY A 16 -31.41 -21.72 1.75
CA GLY A 16 -32.09 -21.37 0.50
C GLY A 16 -31.66 -22.22 -0.70
N ASP A 17 -31.56 -21.61 -1.89
CA ASP A 17 -31.29 -22.32 -3.14
C ASP A 17 -29.78 -22.59 -3.34
N ASN A 18 -29.37 -23.83 -3.09
CA ASN A 18 -28.02 -24.33 -3.27
C ASN A 18 -27.51 -24.28 -4.73
N GLU A 19 -28.42 -24.33 -5.70
CA GLU A 19 -28.09 -24.38 -7.13
C GLU A 19 -28.10 -22.99 -7.79
N LEU A 20 -28.44 -21.94 -7.02
CA LEU A 20 -28.43 -20.57 -7.51
C LEU A 20 -27.08 -20.22 -8.15
N GLU A 21 -27.12 -19.70 -9.39
CA GLU A 21 -25.93 -19.26 -10.10
C GLU A 21 -25.57 -17.84 -9.75
N ILE A 22 -24.42 -17.64 -9.14
CA ILE A 22 -23.84 -16.34 -8.85
C ILE A 22 -22.77 -16.00 -9.90
N LYS A 23 -22.92 -14.85 -10.56
CA LYS A 23 -22.01 -14.37 -11.59
C LYS A 23 -21.05 -13.28 -11.09
N GLY A 24 -21.37 -12.66 -9.97
CA GLY A 24 -20.56 -11.55 -9.46
C GLY A 24 -20.85 -11.21 -8.02
N ILE A 25 -20.17 -10.16 -7.57
CA ILE A 25 -20.27 -9.57 -6.25
C ILE A 25 -20.83 -8.17 -6.38
N GLY A 26 -21.87 -7.84 -5.62
CA GLY A 26 -22.52 -6.54 -5.65
C GLY A 26 -22.57 -5.85 -4.27
N LYS A 27 -22.74 -4.53 -4.28
CA LYS A 27 -23.05 -3.79 -3.05
C LYS A 27 -24.48 -4.12 -2.61
N ILE A 28 -24.71 -4.23 -1.31
CA ILE A 28 -26.02 -4.63 -0.78
C ILE A 28 -27.17 -3.70 -1.23
N GLU A 29 -26.89 -2.43 -1.48
CA GLU A 29 -27.87 -1.44 -1.93
C GLU A 29 -28.25 -1.59 -3.40
N SER A 30 -27.44 -2.26 -4.23
CA SER A 30 -27.61 -2.29 -5.69
C SER A 30 -27.35 -3.64 -6.34
N ALA A 31 -27.04 -4.67 -5.57
CA ALA A 31 -26.77 -6.01 -6.08
C ALA A 31 -28.01 -6.59 -6.78
N GLY A 32 -27.78 -7.27 -7.91
CA GLY A 32 -28.80 -7.98 -8.69
C GLY A 32 -29.01 -9.42 -8.23
N SER A 33 -30.04 -10.09 -8.81
CA SER A 33 -30.42 -11.45 -8.44
C SER A 33 -29.39 -12.54 -8.78
N ASP A 34 -28.38 -12.22 -9.58
CA ASP A 34 -27.25 -13.09 -9.93
C ASP A 34 -25.93 -12.65 -9.25
N GLU A 35 -26.03 -11.79 -8.23
CA GLU A 35 -24.89 -11.31 -7.44
C GLU A 35 -25.02 -11.73 -5.97
N ILE A 36 -23.84 -11.89 -5.32
CA ILE A 36 -23.72 -12.13 -3.89
C ILE A 36 -23.20 -10.88 -3.19
N THR A 37 -23.70 -10.62 -2.00
CA THR A 37 -23.24 -9.53 -1.13
C THR A 37 -22.96 -10.02 0.29
N PHE A 38 -22.57 -9.14 1.21
CA PHE A 38 -22.33 -9.50 2.61
C PHE A 38 -22.77 -8.41 3.57
N ILE A 39 -23.04 -8.81 4.83
CA ILE A 39 -23.24 -7.90 5.95
C ILE A 39 -22.30 -8.30 7.08
N SER A 40 -21.35 -7.43 7.42
CA SER A 40 -20.47 -7.56 8.58
C SER A 40 -20.70 -6.45 9.61
N ASN A 41 -21.35 -5.35 9.21
CA ASN A 41 -21.60 -4.20 10.08
C ASN A 41 -23.11 -4.00 10.28
N PRO A 42 -23.61 -3.94 11.52
CA PRO A 42 -25.04 -3.78 11.83
C PRO A 42 -25.72 -2.58 11.13
N LYS A 43 -24.97 -1.56 10.78
CA LYS A 43 -25.49 -0.38 10.06
C LYS A 43 -26.10 -0.74 8.69
N TYR A 44 -25.67 -1.84 8.08
CA TYR A 44 -26.14 -2.30 6.76
C TYR A 44 -27.32 -3.29 6.84
N GLU A 45 -27.70 -3.73 8.03
CA GLU A 45 -28.85 -4.65 8.24
C GLU A 45 -30.15 -4.15 7.61
N LYS A 46 -30.39 -2.84 7.71
CA LYS A 46 -31.57 -2.19 7.13
C LYS A 46 -31.73 -2.43 5.62
N TYR A 47 -30.64 -2.70 4.90
CA TYR A 47 -30.67 -2.96 3.48
C TYR A 47 -31.01 -4.42 3.14
N PHE A 48 -30.93 -5.34 4.09
CA PHE A 48 -31.27 -6.74 3.86
C PHE A 48 -32.69 -6.91 3.31
N ASN A 49 -33.66 -6.18 3.87
CA ASN A 49 -35.06 -6.26 3.47
C ASN A 49 -35.35 -5.61 2.08
N SER A 50 -34.46 -4.79 1.57
CA SER A 50 -34.63 -4.05 0.32
C SER A 50 -33.68 -4.46 -0.80
N THR A 51 -32.65 -5.26 -0.49
CA THR A 51 -31.68 -5.71 -1.51
C THR A 51 -32.34 -6.65 -2.53
N SER A 52 -31.89 -6.58 -3.78
CA SER A 52 -32.24 -7.52 -4.86
C SER A 52 -31.15 -8.56 -5.10
N ALA A 53 -30.16 -8.67 -4.20
CA ALA A 53 -29.11 -9.68 -4.29
C ALA A 53 -29.70 -11.09 -4.28
N GLY A 54 -29.16 -12.01 -5.08
CA GLY A 54 -29.55 -13.41 -5.07
C GLY A 54 -29.12 -14.13 -3.80
N ALA A 55 -27.97 -13.71 -3.21
CA ALA A 55 -27.46 -14.29 -1.98
C ALA A 55 -26.76 -13.26 -1.09
N VAL A 56 -26.79 -13.48 0.23
CA VAL A 56 -26.13 -12.65 1.23
C VAL A 56 -25.28 -13.50 2.18
N ILE A 57 -24.04 -13.11 2.41
CA ILE A 57 -23.16 -13.72 3.42
C ILE A 57 -23.40 -13.03 4.75
N LEU A 58 -23.70 -13.81 5.78
CA LEU A 58 -24.03 -13.33 7.13
C LEU A 58 -23.23 -14.09 8.19
N SER A 59 -23.06 -13.45 9.36
CA SER A 59 -22.52 -14.13 10.53
C SER A 59 -23.50 -15.22 11.03
N ASP A 60 -22.96 -16.28 11.62
CA ASP A 60 -23.75 -17.32 12.31
C ASP A 60 -24.62 -16.74 13.44
N GLU A 61 -24.15 -15.64 14.07
CA GLU A 61 -24.85 -14.97 15.19
C GLU A 61 -25.91 -13.96 14.71
N PHE A 62 -26.00 -13.72 13.41
CA PHE A 62 -26.88 -12.69 12.87
C PHE A 62 -28.34 -13.20 12.78
N ASP A 63 -29.17 -12.79 13.73
CA ASP A 63 -30.60 -13.14 13.78
C ASP A 63 -31.41 -12.26 12.84
N ILE A 64 -31.56 -12.68 11.61
CA ILE A 64 -32.48 -12.03 10.66
C ILE A 64 -33.86 -12.69 10.82
N LYS A 65 -34.74 -12.01 11.49
CA LYS A 65 -36.17 -12.30 11.45
C LYS A 65 -36.75 -11.86 10.09
N THR A 66 -36.48 -12.60 9.06
CA THR A 66 -36.95 -12.24 7.73
C THR A 66 -37.97 -13.24 7.22
N GLY A 67 -39.08 -12.69 6.76
CA GLY A 67 -40.03 -13.42 5.91
C GLY A 67 -39.63 -13.39 4.42
N ARG A 68 -38.34 -13.28 4.11
CA ARG A 68 -37.83 -13.24 2.73
C ARG A 68 -37.35 -14.64 2.33
N GLU A 69 -38.17 -15.35 1.58
CA GLU A 69 -37.86 -16.68 1.00
C GLU A 69 -37.15 -16.54 -0.37
N ASP A 70 -37.08 -15.36 -0.92
CA ASP A 70 -36.54 -15.04 -2.24
C ASP A 70 -35.02 -14.80 -2.24
N ILE A 71 -34.37 -14.71 -1.07
CA ILE A 71 -32.93 -14.50 -0.92
C ILE A 71 -32.30 -15.73 -0.26
N SER A 72 -31.24 -16.24 -0.88
CA SER A 72 -30.40 -17.26 -0.26
C SER A 72 -29.37 -16.64 0.69
N VAL A 73 -29.01 -17.34 1.76
CA VAL A 73 -28.05 -16.89 2.77
C VAL A 73 -26.93 -17.90 2.88
N ILE A 74 -25.68 -17.40 3.02
CA ILE A 74 -24.54 -18.23 3.46
C ILE A 74 -24.16 -17.79 4.86
N ARG A 75 -24.24 -18.72 5.82
CA ARG A 75 -23.78 -18.50 7.20
C ARG A 75 -22.31 -18.82 7.34
N VAL A 76 -21.56 -17.90 7.98
CA VAL A 76 -20.12 -18.03 8.24
C VAL A 76 -19.76 -17.39 9.58
N PRO A 77 -18.67 -17.83 10.24
CA PRO A 77 -18.20 -17.18 11.47
C PRO A 77 -17.75 -15.73 11.26
N ASP A 78 -17.11 -15.42 10.11
CA ASP A 78 -16.60 -14.10 9.76
C ASP A 78 -16.98 -13.72 8.32
N PRO A 79 -18.07 -12.96 8.14
CA PRO A 79 -18.52 -12.51 6.82
C PRO A 79 -17.52 -11.65 6.07
N TYR A 80 -16.71 -10.84 6.77
CA TYR A 80 -15.75 -9.96 6.14
C TYR A 80 -14.58 -10.73 5.51
N ASN A 81 -13.96 -11.64 6.26
CA ASN A 81 -12.91 -12.49 5.72
C ASN A 81 -13.42 -13.45 4.65
N SER A 82 -14.64 -13.97 4.81
CA SER A 82 -15.29 -14.81 3.79
C SER A 82 -15.51 -14.05 2.48
N PHE A 83 -15.92 -12.80 2.57
CA PHE A 83 -16.08 -11.92 1.42
C PHE A 83 -14.74 -11.62 0.74
N LEU A 84 -13.66 -11.40 1.51
CA LEU A 84 -12.31 -11.22 0.97
C LEU A 84 -11.88 -12.44 0.13
N ILE A 85 -12.09 -13.67 0.64
CA ILE A 85 -11.79 -14.90 -0.11
C ILE A 85 -12.54 -14.95 -1.45
N LEU A 86 -13.80 -14.52 -1.48
CA LEU A 86 -14.57 -14.45 -2.72
C LEU A 86 -14.06 -13.38 -3.68
N LEU A 87 -13.71 -12.21 -3.20
CA LEU A 87 -13.11 -11.15 -4.01
C LEU A 87 -11.83 -11.65 -4.68
N GLU A 88 -10.96 -12.30 -3.92
CA GLU A 88 -9.71 -12.89 -4.44
C GLU A 88 -9.98 -13.97 -5.49
N TYR A 89 -10.98 -14.81 -5.26
CA TYR A 89 -11.37 -15.85 -6.21
C TYR A 89 -11.85 -15.27 -7.54
N PHE A 90 -12.80 -14.32 -7.52
CA PHE A 90 -13.31 -13.70 -8.73
C PHE A 90 -12.27 -12.87 -9.47
N GLU A 91 -11.37 -12.21 -8.74
CA GLU A 91 -10.25 -11.48 -9.35
C GLU A 91 -9.27 -12.43 -10.05
N LYS A 92 -8.92 -13.53 -9.39
CA LYS A 92 -8.04 -14.56 -9.95
C LYS A 92 -8.65 -15.23 -11.18
N GLU A 93 -9.97 -15.44 -11.20
CA GLU A 93 -10.67 -16.02 -12.34
C GLU A 93 -10.63 -15.09 -13.57
N LYS A 94 -10.82 -13.78 -13.39
CA LYS A 94 -10.66 -12.78 -14.46
C LYS A 94 -9.28 -12.79 -15.07
N GLU A 95 -8.25 -13.02 -14.25
CA GLU A 95 -6.85 -13.03 -14.68
C GLU A 95 -6.34 -14.40 -15.16
N SER A 96 -7.10 -15.47 -14.95
CA SER A 96 -6.66 -16.85 -15.27
C SER A 96 -6.33 -17.07 -16.74
N ASN A 97 -6.92 -16.27 -17.64
CA ASN A 97 -6.74 -16.36 -19.09
C ASN A 97 -5.58 -15.47 -19.60
N LEU A 98 -4.89 -14.72 -18.74
CA LEU A 98 -3.78 -13.88 -19.14
C LEU A 98 -2.49 -14.71 -19.14
N ALA A 99 -2.05 -15.09 -20.31
CA ALA A 99 -0.78 -15.78 -20.53
C ALA A 99 -0.20 -15.43 -21.92
N GLY A 100 1.12 -15.53 -22.03
CA GLY A 100 1.84 -15.27 -23.28
C GLY A 100 2.50 -13.90 -23.35
N ILE A 101 3.41 -13.77 -24.27
CA ILE A 101 4.18 -12.55 -24.53
C ILE A 101 3.70 -11.95 -25.84
N SER A 102 3.29 -10.69 -25.82
CA SER A 102 2.87 -9.96 -27.04
C SER A 102 4.00 -9.86 -28.05
N GLU A 103 3.64 -9.83 -29.34
CA GLU A 103 4.57 -9.59 -30.43
C GLU A 103 5.17 -8.17 -30.43
N ASN A 104 4.53 -7.23 -29.74
CA ASN A 104 4.97 -5.83 -29.62
C ASN A 104 5.89 -5.58 -28.41
N VAL A 105 6.53 -6.62 -27.88
CA VAL A 105 7.47 -6.53 -26.75
C VAL A 105 8.90 -6.42 -27.28
N HIS A 106 9.66 -5.46 -26.76
CA HIS A 106 11.11 -5.44 -26.98
C HIS A 106 11.80 -6.24 -25.86
N THR A 107 12.64 -7.19 -26.27
CA THR A 107 13.40 -8.03 -25.33
C THR A 107 14.88 -7.89 -25.57
N GLY A 108 15.61 -7.44 -24.55
CA GLY A 108 17.08 -7.37 -24.58
C GLY A 108 17.74 -8.76 -24.61
N LYS A 109 19.05 -8.78 -24.82
CA LYS A 109 19.82 -10.03 -24.88
C LYS A 109 19.79 -10.76 -23.53
N ASN A 110 19.81 -12.10 -23.59
CA ASN A 110 19.89 -12.98 -22.43
C ASN A 110 18.74 -12.81 -21.40
N THR A 111 17.64 -12.14 -21.78
CA THR A 111 16.47 -12.03 -20.90
C THR A 111 15.73 -13.36 -20.85
N ILE A 112 15.42 -13.84 -19.66
CA ILE A 112 14.83 -15.16 -19.40
C ILE A 112 13.45 -14.97 -18.75
N PHE A 113 12.46 -15.66 -19.30
CA PHE A 113 11.09 -15.71 -18.77
C PHE A 113 10.80 -17.08 -18.19
N GLY A 114 10.15 -17.09 -17.04
CA GLY A 114 9.62 -18.30 -16.45
C GLY A 114 8.36 -18.80 -17.14
N GLU A 115 7.74 -19.82 -16.57
CA GLU A 115 6.50 -20.41 -17.08
C GLU A 115 5.29 -19.51 -16.80
N ASN A 116 4.27 -19.54 -17.68
CA ASN A 116 2.99 -18.83 -17.53
C ASN A 116 3.13 -17.32 -17.29
N VAL A 117 4.16 -16.70 -17.84
CA VAL A 117 4.35 -15.25 -17.80
C VAL A 117 3.40 -14.58 -18.78
N PHE A 118 2.81 -13.47 -18.38
CA PHE A 118 2.03 -12.58 -19.24
C PHE A 118 2.79 -11.27 -19.44
N VAL A 119 3.02 -10.88 -20.71
CA VAL A 119 3.61 -9.58 -21.06
C VAL A 119 2.76 -8.91 -22.14
N ALA A 120 2.19 -7.78 -21.78
CA ALA A 120 1.33 -7.00 -22.66
C ALA A 120 2.14 -6.18 -23.68
N ASP A 121 1.44 -5.48 -24.57
CA ASP A 121 2.04 -4.67 -25.63
C ASP A 121 2.93 -3.54 -25.08
N PHE A 122 3.98 -3.23 -25.83
CA PHE A 122 4.89 -2.10 -25.61
C PHE A 122 5.68 -2.18 -24.30
N VAL A 123 5.84 -3.37 -23.75
CA VAL A 123 6.80 -3.60 -22.66
C VAL A 123 8.20 -3.65 -23.23
N ASN A 124 9.16 -3.02 -22.54
CA ASN A 124 10.56 -2.97 -22.93
C ASN A 124 11.44 -3.58 -21.84
N PHE A 125 12.18 -4.63 -22.19
CA PHE A 125 13.21 -5.24 -21.34
C PHE A 125 14.60 -4.89 -21.83
N GLY A 126 15.46 -4.47 -20.91
CA GLY A 126 16.90 -4.39 -21.12
C GLY A 126 17.55 -5.77 -21.13
N ASP A 127 18.87 -5.81 -21.32
CA ASP A 127 19.67 -7.04 -21.32
C ASP A 127 19.69 -7.71 -19.93
N ASP A 128 19.90 -9.03 -19.91
CA ASP A 128 20.17 -9.84 -18.72
C ASP A 128 19.07 -9.78 -17.64
N CYS A 129 17.82 -9.59 -18.03
CA CYS A 129 16.68 -9.60 -17.11
C CYS A 129 16.21 -11.03 -16.82
N LYS A 130 15.70 -11.27 -15.61
CA LYS A 130 15.10 -12.55 -15.22
C LYS A 130 13.70 -12.30 -14.68
N ILE A 131 12.71 -12.98 -15.24
CA ILE A 131 11.29 -12.85 -14.88
C ILE A 131 10.79 -14.20 -14.39
N GLY A 132 10.29 -14.25 -13.16
CA GLY A 132 9.81 -15.48 -12.51
C GLY A 132 8.45 -15.95 -13.05
N ASN A 133 8.10 -17.20 -12.68
CA ASN A 133 6.89 -17.88 -13.14
C ASN A 133 5.61 -17.11 -12.78
N GLY A 134 4.63 -17.10 -13.66
CA GLY A 134 3.29 -16.52 -13.41
C GLY A 134 3.26 -15.01 -13.21
N THR A 135 4.36 -14.32 -13.46
CA THR A 135 4.44 -12.87 -13.36
C THR A 135 3.73 -12.19 -14.53
N LYS A 136 2.96 -11.15 -14.24
CA LYS A 136 2.16 -10.39 -15.20
C LYS A 136 2.70 -8.97 -15.31
N ILE A 137 3.05 -8.57 -16.53
CA ILE A 137 3.61 -7.25 -16.83
C ILE A 137 2.73 -6.59 -17.86
N TYR A 138 2.13 -5.47 -17.47
CA TYR A 138 1.17 -4.75 -18.29
C TYR A 138 1.83 -3.67 -19.15
N SER A 139 1.05 -3.14 -20.11
CA SER A 139 1.52 -2.32 -21.21
C SER A 139 2.35 -1.10 -20.80
N ASN A 140 3.28 -0.69 -21.69
CA ASN A 140 4.13 0.49 -21.54
C ASN A 140 5.08 0.44 -20.32
N THR A 141 5.33 -0.74 -19.76
CA THR A 141 6.28 -0.91 -18.65
C THR A 141 7.70 -1.02 -19.20
N THR A 142 8.65 -0.32 -18.56
CA THR A 142 10.08 -0.39 -18.90
C THR A 142 10.86 -1.02 -17.77
N ILE A 143 11.62 -2.07 -18.08
CA ILE A 143 12.50 -2.76 -17.14
C ILE A 143 13.90 -2.71 -17.72
N GLU A 144 14.79 -1.94 -17.07
CA GLU A 144 16.17 -1.80 -17.55
C GLU A 144 17.00 -3.07 -17.26
N LYS A 145 18.24 -3.09 -17.76
CA LYS A 145 19.15 -4.24 -17.70
C LYS A 145 19.45 -4.74 -16.28
N ASN A 146 19.79 -6.05 -16.20
CA ASN A 146 20.17 -6.74 -14.99
C ASN A 146 19.11 -6.68 -13.85
N CYS A 147 17.83 -6.63 -14.20
CA CYS A 147 16.75 -6.69 -13.22
C CYS A 147 16.31 -8.13 -12.99
N GLU A 148 16.03 -8.45 -11.73
CA GLU A 148 15.45 -9.73 -11.34
C GLU A 148 14.06 -9.49 -10.75
N ILE A 149 13.03 -10.14 -11.31
CA ILE A 149 11.65 -10.06 -10.86
C ILE A 149 11.19 -11.47 -10.52
N GLY A 150 10.75 -11.69 -9.30
CA GLY A 150 10.30 -12.97 -8.79
C GLY A 150 9.02 -13.48 -9.43
N SER A 151 8.49 -14.55 -8.88
CA SER A 151 7.29 -15.23 -9.36
C SER A 151 6.00 -14.58 -8.84
N GLY A 152 4.91 -14.67 -9.61
CA GLY A 152 3.58 -14.22 -9.19
C GLY A 152 3.42 -12.70 -9.06
N CYS A 153 4.36 -11.92 -9.58
CA CYS A 153 4.28 -10.45 -9.50
C CYS A 153 3.25 -9.89 -10.47
N LYS A 154 2.70 -8.71 -10.12
CA LYS A 154 1.84 -7.89 -10.97
C LYS A 154 2.46 -6.51 -11.15
N ILE A 155 2.93 -6.22 -12.36
CA ILE A 155 3.53 -4.93 -12.69
C ILE A 155 2.56 -4.19 -13.61
N TYR A 156 1.84 -3.22 -13.07
CA TYR A 156 0.79 -2.48 -13.79
C TYR A 156 1.34 -1.52 -14.85
N PRO A 157 0.49 -0.97 -15.74
CA PRO A 157 0.94 -0.16 -16.87
C PRO A 157 1.78 1.07 -16.46
N ASN A 158 2.72 1.46 -17.33
CA ASN A 158 3.56 2.64 -17.15
C ASN A 158 4.48 2.61 -15.91
N VAL A 159 4.84 1.44 -15.43
CA VAL A 159 5.87 1.29 -14.39
C VAL A 159 7.26 1.34 -15.03
N THR A 160 8.21 1.98 -14.35
CA THR A 160 9.62 2.00 -14.74
C THR A 160 10.49 1.39 -13.66
N ILE A 161 11.25 0.35 -14.02
CA ILE A 161 12.21 -0.30 -13.13
C ILE A 161 13.60 -0.11 -13.70
N TYR A 162 14.42 0.66 -13.02
CA TYR A 162 15.79 0.95 -13.43
C TYR A 162 16.72 -0.24 -13.21
N ARG A 163 17.88 -0.20 -13.85
CA ARG A 163 18.91 -1.25 -13.86
C ARG A 163 19.27 -1.77 -12.46
N ASN A 164 19.61 -3.05 -12.40
CA ASN A 164 20.11 -3.78 -11.23
C ASN A 164 19.10 -3.89 -10.05
N CYS A 165 17.83 -3.57 -10.24
CA CYS A 165 16.82 -3.72 -9.20
C CYS A 165 16.44 -5.19 -9.02
N ILE A 166 16.13 -5.56 -7.78
CA ILE A 166 15.68 -6.91 -7.40
C ILE A 166 14.29 -6.78 -6.80
N ILE A 167 13.34 -7.51 -7.37
CA ILE A 167 11.94 -7.59 -6.95
C ILE A 167 11.67 -9.04 -6.54
N GLY A 168 11.19 -9.25 -5.32
CA GLY A 168 10.83 -10.55 -4.77
C GLY A 168 9.58 -11.17 -5.41
N ASN A 169 9.01 -12.17 -4.74
CA ASN A 169 7.83 -12.88 -5.22
C ASN A 169 6.53 -12.19 -4.76
N ASN A 170 5.43 -12.37 -5.53
CA ASN A 170 4.09 -11.86 -5.23
C ASN A 170 4.05 -10.33 -5.00
N VAL A 171 4.94 -9.58 -5.63
CA VAL A 171 4.99 -8.13 -5.53
C VAL A 171 3.99 -7.51 -6.48
N ILE A 172 3.25 -6.50 -6.00
CA ILE A 172 2.31 -5.71 -6.79
C ILE A 172 2.85 -4.29 -6.90
N ILE A 173 3.02 -3.79 -8.13
CA ILE A 173 3.47 -2.42 -8.39
C ILE A 173 2.45 -1.73 -9.28
N HIS A 174 1.79 -0.71 -8.73
CA HIS A 174 0.75 0.02 -9.44
C HIS A 174 1.29 1.07 -10.41
N SER A 175 0.42 1.50 -11.33
CA SER A 175 0.75 2.34 -12.49
C SER A 175 1.48 3.62 -12.14
N GLY A 176 2.43 4.00 -13.01
CA GLY A 176 3.18 5.25 -12.90
C GLY A 176 4.30 5.23 -11.84
N THR A 177 4.49 4.12 -11.14
CA THR A 177 5.54 3.99 -10.12
C THR A 177 6.91 3.81 -10.75
N VAL A 178 7.91 4.48 -10.18
CA VAL A 178 9.31 4.45 -10.61
C VAL A 178 10.17 3.82 -9.51
N ILE A 179 10.86 2.74 -9.86
CA ILE A 179 11.76 1.99 -8.98
C ILE A 179 13.21 2.19 -9.43
N GLY A 180 14.06 2.71 -8.55
CA GLY A 180 15.50 2.81 -8.78
C GLY A 180 15.95 4.04 -9.52
N SER A 181 15.16 5.13 -9.54
CA SER A 181 15.63 6.46 -9.94
C SER A 181 16.80 6.93 -9.09
N ASP A 182 17.59 7.86 -9.60
CA ASP A 182 18.70 8.42 -8.83
C ASP A 182 18.19 9.21 -7.63
N GLY A 183 18.76 8.93 -6.46
CA GLY A 183 18.52 9.72 -5.26
C GLY A 183 19.00 11.17 -5.39
N PHE A 184 18.45 12.04 -4.54
CA PHE A 184 18.79 13.45 -4.48
C PHE A 184 20.14 13.64 -3.77
N GLY A 185 21.23 13.38 -4.50
CA GLY A 185 22.60 13.47 -4.03
C GLY A 185 23.38 14.55 -4.77
N PHE A 186 23.76 15.64 -4.08
CA PHE A 186 24.55 16.74 -4.63
C PHE A 186 25.58 17.23 -3.61
N ALA A 187 26.81 17.45 -4.07
CA ALA A 187 27.89 18.06 -3.30
C ALA A 187 27.98 19.57 -3.61
N ARG A 188 27.84 20.40 -2.56
CA ARG A 188 28.01 21.83 -2.71
C ARG A 188 29.48 22.12 -2.99
N GLN A 189 29.74 22.97 -3.96
CA GLN A 189 31.07 23.44 -4.35
C GLN A 189 31.38 24.78 -3.70
N ASP A 190 32.65 25.20 -3.71
CA ASP A 190 33.12 26.46 -3.10
C ASP A 190 32.47 27.70 -3.73
N ASP A 191 32.12 27.63 -5.02
CA ASP A 191 31.44 28.70 -5.76
C ASP A 191 29.92 28.75 -5.50
N GLY A 192 29.41 27.89 -4.61
CA GLY A 192 27.98 27.78 -4.26
C GLY A 192 27.15 26.94 -5.21
N THR A 193 27.70 26.39 -6.28
CA THR A 193 27.03 25.46 -7.20
C THR A 193 26.94 24.06 -6.60
N TYR A 194 26.18 23.17 -7.27
CA TYR A 194 25.97 21.80 -6.83
C TYR A 194 26.42 20.81 -7.91
N LYS A 195 27.32 19.91 -7.54
CA LYS A 195 27.77 18.81 -8.40
C LYS A 195 27.03 17.54 -8.05
N LYS A 196 26.44 16.88 -9.04
CA LYS A 196 25.72 15.61 -8.85
C LYS A 196 26.66 14.53 -8.32
N ILE A 197 26.21 13.81 -7.30
CA ILE A 197 26.84 12.59 -6.79
C ILE A 197 26.21 11.41 -7.55
N PRO A 198 26.98 10.61 -8.32
CA PRO A 198 26.47 9.45 -9.01
C PRO A 198 25.84 8.45 -8.04
N GLN A 199 24.68 7.91 -8.41
CA GLN A 199 23.96 6.92 -7.63
C GLN A 199 24.19 5.54 -8.25
N THR A 200 25.00 4.71 -7.59
CA THR A 200 25.49 3.43 -8.14
C THR A 200 24.89 2.20 -7.47
N GLY A 201 24.18 2.39 -6.37
CA GLY A 201 23.46 1.33 -5.68
C GLY A 201 22.21 0.86 -6.42
N ARG A 202 21.38 0.11 -5.73
CA ARG A 202 20.16 -0.49 -6.28
C ARG A 202 18.97 -0.37 -5.33
N VAL A 203 17.81 -0.80 -5.81
CA VAL A 203 16.61 -1.06 -4.98
C VAL A 203 16.41 -2.56 -4.84
N VAL A 204 16.08 -3.00 -3.63
CA VAL A 204 15.66 -4.36 -3.33
C VAL A 204 14.27 -4.32 -2.70
N ILE A 205 13.32 -5.01 -3.30
CA ILE A 205 11.94 -5.18 -2.81
C ILE A 205 11.78 -6.66 -2.50
N GLU A 206 11.46 -6.99 -1.25
CA GLU A 206 11.24 -8.37 -0.83
C GLU A 206 9.83 -8.86 -1.18
N ASP A 207 9.51 -10.11 -0.79
CA ASP A 207 8.26 -10.77 -1.13
C ASP A 207 7.03 -10.08 -0.54
N ASP A 208 5.86 -10.29 -1.18
CA ASP A 208 4.53 -9.89 -0.70
C ASP A 208 4.35 -8.36 -0.49
N VAL A 209 5.22 -7.54 -1.11
CA VAL A 209 5.14 -6.07 -1.06
C VAL A 209 4.10 -5.56 -2.05
N GLU A 210 3.37 -4.51 -1.66
CA GLU A 210 2.50 -3.78 -2.56
C GLU A 210 2.87 -2.30 -2.57
N ILE A 211 2.98 -1.71 -3.77
CA ILE A 211 3.38 -0.32 -3.98
C ILE A 211 2.33 0.37 -4.83
N GLY A 212 1.69 1.38 -4.26
CA GLY A 212 0.66 2.19 -4.88
C GLY A 212 1.12 2.97 -6.10
N SER A 213 0.20 3.70 -6.71
CA SER A 213 0.43 4.43 -7.94
C SER A 213 1.31 5.68 -7.73
N ASN A 214 2.12 6.00 -8.74
CA ASN A 214 2.96 7.21 -8.77
C ASN A 214 3.90 7.34 -7.57
N CYS A 215 4.40 6.23 -7.05
CA CYS A 215 5.46 6.23 -6.05
C CYS A 215 6.83 6.38 -6.71
N SER A 216 7.79 6.98 -5.98
CA SER A 216 9.19 7.03 -6.38
C SER A 216 10.06 6.38 -5.30
N ILE A 217 10.80 5.34 -5.68
CA ILE A 217 11.73 4.64 -4.78
C ILE A 217 13.12 4.79 -5.36
N ASP A 218 13.93 5.65 -4.73
CA ASP A 218 15.26 5.99 -5.22
C ASP A 218 16.26 4.88 -4.89
N ARG A 219 17.20 4.66 -5.81
CA ARG A 219 18.34 3.78 -5.56
C ARG A 219 19.27 4.36 -4.50
N ALA A 220 19.97 3.52 -3.82
CA ALA A 220 21.02 3.95 -2.91
C ALA A 220 22.19 4.62 -3.65
N THR A 221 22.88 5.50 -2.99
CA THR A 221 24.17 6.03 -3.47
C THR A 221 25.18 4.88 -3.61
N LEU A 222 25.31 4.07 -2.55
CA LEU A 222 26.08 2.81 -2.49
C LEU A 222 25.24 1.79 -1.72
N GLY A 223 25.31 0.51 -2.10
CA GLY A 223 24.52 -0.55 -1.48
C GLY A 223 23.08 -0.56 -1.97
N GLU A 224 22.11 -0.54 -1.06
CA GLU A 224 20.71 -0.72 -1.43
C GLU A 224 19.73 0.15 -0.63
N THR A 225 18.65 0.58 -1.28
CA THR A 225 17.39 1.01 -0.67
C THR A 225 16.52 -0.24 -0.58
N LYS A 226 15.93 -0.52 0.59
CA LYS A 226 15.31 -1.81 0.85
C LYS A 226 13.89 -1.69 1.37
N ILE A 227 12.96 -2.36 0.70
CA ILE A 227 11.58 -2.53 1.13
C ILE A 227 11.40 -3.98 1.56
N CYS A 228 11.24 -4.23 2.86
CA CYS A 228 11.16 -5.57 3.40
C CYS A 228 9.80 -6.23 3.16
N LYS A 229 9.75 -7.53 3.41
CA LYS A 229 8.61 -8.40 3.18
C LYS A 229 7.30 -7.85 3.75
N GLY A 230 6.23 -7.94 2.96
CA GLY A 230 4.85 -7.62 3.39
C GLY A 230 4.54 -6.13 3.55
N VAL A 231 5.47 -5.22 3.24
CA VAL A 231 5.25 -3.77 3.29
C VAL A 231 4.15 -3.36 2.32
N LYS A 232 3.29 -2.42 2.74
CA LYS A 232 2.25 -1.82 1.90
C LYS A 232 2.46 -0.32 1.83
N LEU A 233 2.72 0.18 0.64
CA LEU A 233 2.85 1.60 0.33
C LEU A 233 1.63 2.04 -0.47
N ASP A 234 0.94 3.04 0.01
CA ASP A 234 -0.15 3.69 -0.72
C ASP A 234 0.41 4.62 -1.83
N ASN A 235 -0.41 5.43 -2.44
CA ASN A 235 -0.09 6.22 -3.62
C ASN A 235 0.82 7.43 -3.31
N GLN A 236 1.63 7.84 -4.29
CA GLN A 236 2.43 9.08 -4.26
C GLN A 236 3.43 9.15 -3.10
N ILE A 237 4.00 8.02 -2.70
CA ILE A 237 5.02 7.99 -1.66
C ILE A 237 6.40 8.20 -2.28
N GLN A 238 7.22 9.04 -1.61
CA GLN A 238 8.64 9.21 -1.92
C GLN A 238 9.49 8.45 -0.90
N VAL A 239 10.24 7.46 -1.37
CA VAL A 239 11.26 6.76 -0.59
C VAL A 239 12.64 7.15 -1.14
N ALA A 240 13.39 7.92 -0.38
CA ALA A 240 14.71 8.40 -0.81
C ALA A 240 15.79 7.30 -0.69
N HIS A 241 17.01 7.63 -1.16
CA HIS A 241 18.14 6.71 -1.22
C HIS A 241 18.53 6.13 0.15
N ASN A 242 18.97 4.88 0.17
CA ASN A 242 19.44 4.18 1.37
C ASN A 242 18.40 4.04 2.51
N VAL A 243 17.11 4.22 2.22
CA VAL A 243 16.04 3.96 3.19
C VAL A 243 15.83 2.46 3.34
N ILE A 244 15.52 2.04 4.56
CA ILE A 244 15.09 0.66 4.88
C ILE A 244 13.71 0.74 5.52
N ILE A 245 12.72 0.03 4.96
CA ILE A 245 11.38 -0.11 5.54
C ILE A 245 11.19 -1.55 6.00
N GLY A 246 10.99 -1.73 7.31
CA GLY A 246 10.86 -3.03 7.96
C GLY A 246 9.57 -3.76 7.63
N GLU A 247 9.58 -5.07 7.86
CA GLU A 247 8.52 -6.02 7.50
C GLU A 247 7.13 -5.60 8.00
N ASN A 248 6.10 -5.81 7.16
CA ASN A 248 4.69 -5.59 7.47
C ASN A 248 4.36 -4.14 7.91
N THR A 249 5.20 -3.17 7.55
CA THR A 249 4.92 -1.76 7.75
C THR A 249 3.97 -1.25 6.68
N VAL A 250 2.99 -0.44 7.06
CA VAL A 250 2.02 0.18 6.17
C VAL A 250 2.16 1.69 6.18
N ILE A 251 2.18 2.30 5.00
CA ILE A 251 2.42 3.73 4.81
C ILE A 251 1.33 4.28 3.91
N ALA A 252 0.56 5.24 4.43
CA ALA A 252 -0.51 5.89 3.70
C ALA A 252 0.01 6.92 2.70
N ALA A 253 -0.87 7.41 1.82
CA ALA A 253 -0.52 8.24 0.68
C ALA A 253 0.27 9.53 1.01
N GLN A 254 1.13 9.93 0.07
CA GLN A 254 1.87 11.19 0.09
C GLN A 254 2.87 11.34 1.24
N VAL A 255 3.33 10.23 1.81
CA VAL A 255 4.43 10.25 2.79
C VAL A 255 5.76 10.45 2.08
N GLY A 256 6.60 11.34 2.64
CA GLY A 256 7.98 11.55 2.21
C GLY A 256 8.97 11.00 3.24
N ILE A 257 9.88 10.12 2.81
CA ILE A 257 10.92 9.54 3.66
C ILE A 257 12.28 9.97 3.12
N ALA A 258 13.00 10.77 3.88
CA ALA A 258 14.30 11.28 3.48
C ALA A 258 15.41 10.22 3.61
N GLY A 259 16.53 10.44 2.94
CA GLY A 259 17.61 9.48 2.76
C GLY A 259 18.20 8.90 4.04
N SER A 260 18.66 7.66 3.97
CA SER A 260 19.30 6.91 5.06
C SER A 260 18.46 6.72 6.33
N THR A 261 17.15 6.85 6.22
CA THR A 261 16.20 6.59 7.31
C THR A 261 15.91 5.09 7.41
N LYS A 262 15.82 4.58 8.63
CA LYS A 262 15.39 3.21 8.91
C LYS A 262 14.06 3.21 9.63
N ILE A 263 13.06 2.53 9.08
CA ILE A 263 11.75 2.32 9.67
C ILE A 263 11.66 0.87 10.10
N GLY A 264 11.24 0.65 11.34
CA GLY A 264 11.06 -0.67 11.93
C GLY A 264 9.92 -1.46 11.31
N LYS A 265 9.64 -2.61 11.91
CA LYS A 265 8.59 -3.54 11.49
C LYS A 265 7.24 -3.13 12.05
N ARG A 266 6.15 -3.51 11.36
CA ARG A 266 4.76 -3.33 11.81
C ARG A 266 4.40 -1.88 12.17
N CYS A 267 5.09 -0.93 11.59
CA CYS A 267 4.76 0.49 11.74
C CYS A 267 3.55 0.86 10.90
N MET A 268 2.81 1.88 11.35
CA MET A 268 1.70 2.48 10.60
C MET A 268 1.97 3.98 10.45
N ILE A 269 2.13 4.47 9.23
CA ILE A 269 2.45 5.87 8.97
C ILE A 269 1.30 6.53 8.24
N GLY A 270 0.68 7.52 8.91
CA GLY A 270 -0.43 8.29 8.36
C GLY A 270 -0.02 9.18 7.20
N GLY A 271 -0.96 9.41 6.28
CA GLY A 271 -0.73 10.15 5.04
C GLY A 271 -0.21 11.56 5.23
N GLN A 272 0.52 12.06 4.24
CA GLN A 272 1.13 13.39 4.21
C GLN A 272 2.15 13.65 5.32
N SER A 273 2.67 12.60 5.98
CA SER A 273 3.74 12.74 6.96
C SER A 273 5.11 12.86 6.29
N GLY A 274 6.00 13.63 6.90
CA GLY A 274 7.38 13.81 6.45
C GLY A 274 8.37 13.27 7.47
N ILE A 275 9.34 12.48 7.04
CA ILE A 275 10.35 11.88 7.91
C ILE A 275 11.72 12.39 7.48
N VAL A 276 12.45 13.06 8.40
CA VAL A 276 13.80 13.57 8.11
C VAL A 276 14.80 12.45 7.92
N GLY A 277 15.91 12.75 7.25
CA GLY A 277 16.95 11.77 6.96
C GLY A 277 17.79 11.36 8.18
N HIS A 278 18.45 10.20 8.04
CA HIS A 278 19.43 9.69 9.02
C HIS A 278 18.86 9.41 10.42
N ILE A 279 17.58 9.08 10.53
CA ILE A 279 16.94 8.69 11.79
C ILE A 279 16.48 7.24 11.75
N GLU A 280 16.20 6.69 12.95
CA GLU A 280 15.66 5.36 13.13
C GLU A 280 14.32 5.43 13.86
N ILE A 281 13.33 4.71 13.34
CA ILE A 281 12.01 4.52 13.95
C ILE A 281 11.93 3.05 14.36
N CYS A 282 11.73 2.79 15.66
CA CYS A 282 11.66 1.41 16.15
C CYS A 282 10.39 0.69 15.65
N ASP A 283 10.30 -0.60 15.95
CA ASP A 283 9.13 -1.43 15.61
C ASP A 283 7.86 -0.94 16.31
N ASP A 284 6.69 -1.29 15.73
CA ASP A 284 5.36 -1.08 16.32
C ASP A 284 5.01 0.40 16.62
N VAL A 285 5.53 1.32 15.81
CA VAL A 285 5.23 2.75 15.90
C VAL A 285 4.04 3.12 15.02
N ILE A 286 3.12 3.90 15.56
CA ILE A 286 2.00 4.49 14.82
C ILE A 286 2.22 5.99 14.70
N ILE A 287 2.28 6.53 13.50
CA ILE A 287 2.41 7.96 13.23
C ILE A 287 1.09 8.45 12.62
N GLY A 288 0.49 9.47 13.23
CA GLY A 288 -0.72 10.11 12.70
C GLY A 288 -0.48 10.80 11.36
N ALA A 289 -1.55 11.24 10.70
CA ALA A 289 -1.45 11.97 9.44
C ALA A 289 -0.85 13.38 9.63
N ALA A 290 -0.17 13.87 8.58
CA ALA A 290 0.45 15.21 8.52
C ALA A 290 1.44 15.50 9.66
N VAL A 291 2.22 14.49 10.06
CA VAL A 291 3.24 14.61 11.12
C VAL A 291 4.62 14.81 10.54
N GLY A 292 5.35 15.81 11.04
CA GLY A 292 6.78 15.98 10.78
C GLY A 292 7.61 15.24 11.82
N VAL A 293 8.27 14.15 11.43
CA VAL A 293 9.17 13.38 12.30
C VAL A 293 10.58 13.93 12.15
N SER A 294 11.05 14.64 13.16
CA SER A 294 12.35 15.36 13.13
C SER A 294 13.47 14.68 13.92
N LYS A 295 13.20 13.54 14.57
CA LYS A 295 14.18 12.78 15.37
C LYS A 295 13.80 11.31 15.45
N SER A 296 14.75 10.46 15.82
CA SER A 296 14.53 9.03 16.03
C SER A 296 13.43 8.77 17.06
N ILE A 297 12.69 7.69 16.85
CA ILE A 297 11.64 7.18 17.75
C ILE A 297 12.11 5.85 18.31
N GLU A 298 12.42 5.82 19.60
CA GLU A 298 13.02 4.66 20.28
C GLU A 298 12.00 3.77 20.99
N LYS A 299 10.75 4.21 21.13
CA LYS A 299 9.71 3.48 21.87
C LYS A 299 8.48 3.27 20.99
N PRO A 300 7.88 2.07 20.99
CA PRO A 300 6.58 1.82 20.37
C PRO A 300 5.52 2.76 20.90
N GLY A 301 4.51 3.05 20.09
CA GLY A 301 3.39 3.87 20.52
C GLY A 301 2.82 4.76 19.45
N LEU A 302 1.80 5.55 19.81
CA LEU A 302 1.11 6.48 18.92
C LEU A 302 1.72 7.88 19.04
N TYR A 303 2.21 8.39 17.91
CA TYR A 303 2.79 9.73 17.78
C TYR A 303 1.88 10.58 16.89
N THR A 304 1.48 11.74 17.36
CA THR A 304 0.61 12.67 16.65
C THR A 304 1.18 14.07 16.63
N GLY A 305 0.83 14.85 15.62
CA GLY A 305 1.24 16.24 15.49
C GLY A 305 0.03 17.17 15.35
N TYR A 306 -0.14 17.71 14.18
CA TYR A 306 -1.17 18.72 13.89
C TYR A 306 -2.59 18.16 14.09
N ARG A 307 -3.48 18.96 14.75
CA ARG A 307 -4.91 18.66 14.87
C ARG A 307 -5.72 19.81 14.31
N ILE A 308 -6.82 19.49 13.61
CA ILE A 308 -7.77 20.49 13.14
C ILE A 308 -8.38 21.23 14.32
N LYS A 309 -8.45 22.55 14.22
CA LYS A 309 -9.09 23.43 15.17
C LYS A 309 -9.98 24.45 14.44
N PRO A 310 -11.05 24.98 15.06
CA PRO A 310 -11.73 26.13 14.53
C PRO A 310 -10.76 27.30 14.34
N HIS A 311 -10.83 28.01 13.21
CA HIS A 311 -9.87 29.06 12.86
C HIS A 311 -9.61 30.09 13.97
N ARG A 312 -10.67 30.52 14.67
CA ARG A 312 -10.52 31.48 15.79
C ARG A 312 -9.76 30.92 16.98
N GLU A 313 -9.89 29.62 17.25
CA GLU A 313 -9.15 28.94 18.32
C GLU A 313 -7.69 28.74 17.92
N ASP A 314 -7.43 28.42 16.67
CA ASP A 314 -6.09 28.27 16.12
C ASP A 314 -5.31 29.58 16.22
N LEU A 315 -5.91 30.70 15.78
CA LEU A 315 -5.31 32.05 15.93
C LEU A 315 -5.01 32.39 17.40
N LYS A 316 -5.91 32.07 18.34
CA LYS A 316 -5.65 32.31 19.78
C LYS A 316 -4.49 31.46 20.27
N THR A 317 -4.40 30.20 19.85
CA THR A 317 -3.33 29.30 20.22
C THR A 317 -1.99 29.85 19.71
N GLU A 318 -1.92 30.26 18.44
CA GLU A 318 -0.72 30.83 17.82
C GLU A 318 -0.25 32.12 18.53
N ILE A 319 -1.19 33.03 18.86
CA ILE A 319 -0.90 34.25 19.62
C ILE A 319 -0.34 33.89 21.01
N SER A 320 -0.94 32.89 21.67
CA SER A 320 -0.48 32.44 22.99
C SER A 320 0.92 31.87 22.95
N ILE A 321 1.23 31.02 21.95
CA ILE A 321 2.57 30.44 21.74
C ILE A 321 3.61 31.55 21.52
N ARG A 322 3.30 32.53 20.67
CA ARG A 322 4.20 33.69 20.40
C ARG A 322 4.46 34.54 21.66
N ASN A 323 3.55 34.52 22.63
CA ASN A 323 3.69 35.29 23.87
C ASN A 323 4.42 34.51 24.98
N ILE A 324 4.72 33.21 24.83
CA ILE A 324 5.42 32.39 25.83
C ILE A 324 6.74 33.03 26.26
N PRO A 325 7.67 33.47 25.37
CA PRO A 325 8.92 34.08 25.80
C PRO A 325 8.71 35.33 26.70
N LYS A 326 7.72 36.16 26.37
CA LYS A 326 7.41 37.35 27.18
C LYS A 326 6.84 36.97 28.57
N LEU A 327 6.10 35.85 28.64
CA LEU A 327 5.59 35.34 29.92
C LEU A 327 6.73 34.77 30.76
N GLU A 328 7.69 34.06 30.16
CA GLU A 328 8.89 33.57 30.85
C GLU A 328 9.73 34.72 31.44
N ASP A 329 9.96 35.80 30.67
CA ASP A 329 10.66 36.96 31.16
C ASP A 329 9.96 37.65 32.32
N ARG A 330 8.61 37.74 32.27
CA ARG A 330 7.78 38.28 33.36
C ARG A 330 7.85 37.41 34.60
N ILE A 331 7.83 36.10 34.45
CA ILE A 331 7.94 35.15 35.55
C ILE A 331 9.31 35.30 36.22
N ARG A 332 10.41 35.29 35.46
CA ARG A 332 11.77 35.53 35.99
C ARG A 332 11.86 36.84 36.78
N ALA A 333 11.30 37.93 36.24
CA ALA A 333 11.31 39.22 36.90
C ALA A 333 10.51 39.22 38.23
N LEU A 334 9.43 38.44 38.34
CA LEU A 334 8.67 38.28 39.56
C LEU A 334 9.39 37.38 40.58
N GLU A 335 9.97 36.28 40.16
CA GLU A 335 10.80 35.38 40.98
C GLU A 335 11.97 36.14 41.64
N ASN A 336 12.69 36.96 40.89
CA ASN A 336 13.78 37.78 41.38
C ASN A 336 13.30 38.79 42.48
N LYS A 337 12.10 39.40 42.29
CA LYS A 337 11.51 40.31 43.28
C LYS A 337 11.02 39.65 44.58
N ILE A 338 10.72 38.36 44.52
CA ILE A 338 10.28 37.58 45.69
C ILE A 338 11.50 37.05 46.47
N SER A 339 12.63 36.93 45.82
CA SER A 339 13.89 36.43 46.41
C SER A 339 14.75 37.54 47.02
N GLU A 340 14.43 38.82 46.77
CA GLU A 340 14.91 40.00 47.46
C GLU A 340 14.06 40.33 48.71
#